data_b39f7c3e8f9083aaf9ea48bd04fec278
#
_entry.id   b39f7c3e8f9083aaf9ea48bd04fec278
#
_cell.length_a   1.000
_cell.length_b   1.000
_cell.length_c   1.000
_cell.angle_alpha   90.00
_cell.angle_beta   90.00
_cell.angle_gamma   90.00
#
_symmetry.space_group_name_H-M   'P 1'
#
loop_
_entity.id
_entity.type
_entity.pdbx_description
1 polymer ?
#
loop_
_entity_poly.entity_id
_entity_poly.type
_entity_poly.pdbx_seq_one_letter_code
_entity_poly.pdbx_strand_id
1 'polypeptide(L)'
;MRGCIRYRMQKQVAEISLRAVAENATYFRRLTKKKLCAVVKDDAYGHGATEVVAALSAVADAFAVANADEAVQVLCVTDKDVLVLTPPCLIDEAEEIAVRGAIATVDGLECAYAAAAAAKTLNKSGERLRVHIKANTGMNRYGACGEEFVKTCEVLKNASGVFVEGIYSHLSDATDRAFCEEQRELFKRCCRTASGYFPKLTRHLAATGGCARGERYYFDMVRVGLGLYGYTPEGLQNFPLKIAMKAYGRVVNSRIYEGGRVGYGKEVAKKGDDLHVVNVGYGGGFFRRKENGLSGGANAAMPCMDATIRYGKRELGERVLLMNDARKTAAACGTIVYEVLCSVGSRAERVYES
;
A
#
# COMPACT_ATOMS: atom_id res chain seq x y z
N MET A 1 29.50 29.32 23.07
CA MET A 1 28.17 29.03 22.50
C MET A 1 27.85 27.61 22.80
N ARG A 2 26.94 27.36 23.75
CA ARG A 2 26.50 26.00 24.08
C ARG A 2 25.50 25.57 23.02
N GLY A 3 25.84 24.56 22.23
CA GLY A 3 24.97 23.98 21.24
C GLY A 3 23.67 23.50 21.88
N CYS A 4 22.56 24.11 21.50
CA CYS A 4 21.24 23.69 21.89
C CYS A 4 20.96 22.33 21.20
N ILE A 5 21.24 21.23 21.90
CA ILE A 5 20.78 19.91 21.50
C ILE A 5 19.25 20.02 21.57
N ARG A 6 18.59 20.18 20.43
CA ARG A 6 17.15 20.05 20.31
C ARG A 6 16.80 18.60 20.68
N TYR A 7 16.44 18.36 21.92
CA TYR A 7 15.66 17.18 22.30
C TYR A 7 14.31 17.31 21.55
N ARG A 8 14.24 16.82 20.33
CA ARG A 8 12.96 16.50 19.71
C ARG A 8 12.32 15.50 20.68
N MET A 9 11.20 15.89 21.29
CA MET A 9 10.33 14.94 21.95
C MET A 9 9.94 13.96 20.86
N GLN A 10 10.62 12.81 20.85
CA GLN A 10 10.37 11.79 19.86
C GLN A 10 8.93 11.34 20.02
N LYS A 11 8.13 11.61 19.01
CA LYS A 11 6.83 11.00 18.84
C LYS A 11 7.01 9.48 18.72
N GLN A 12 5.97 8.79 18.39
CA GLN A 12 6.00 7.41 17.95
C GLN A 12 7.07 7.19 16.85
N VAL A 13 7.79 6.10 16.94
CA VAL A 13 8.80 5.71 15.95
C VAL A 13 8.34 4.45 15.23
N ALA A 14 8.41 4.46 13.90
CA ALA A 14 8.32 3.26 13.07
C ALA A 14 9.72 2.88 12.57
N GLU A 15 10.23 1.75 12.99
CA GLU A 15 11.42 1.14 12.43
C GLU A 15 11.03 0.35 11.18
N ILE A 16 11.66 0.71 10.07
CA ILE A 16 11.40 0.12 8.76
C ILE A 16 12.66 -0.63 8.30
N SER A 17 12.55 -1.94 8.14
CA SER A 17 13.61 -2.75 7.57
C SER A 17 13.52 -2.76 6.04
N LEU A 18 14.31 -1.92 5.38
CA LEU A 18 14.42 -1.88 3.92
C LEU A 18 14.96 -3.20 3.37
N ARG A 19 15.85 -3.85 4.11
CA ARG A 19 16.34 -5.19 3.79
C ARG A 19 15.21 -6.20 3.73
N ALA A 20 14.28 -6.20 4.70
CA ALA A 20 13.12 -7.10 4.68
C ALA A 20 12.24 -6.86 3.44
N VAL A 21 12.02 -5.59 3.06
CA VAL A 21 11.26 -5.24 1.85
C VAL A 21 11.95 -5.80 0.60
N ALA A 22 13.26 -5.62 0.46
CA ALA A 22 14.04 -6.11 -0.69
C ALA A 22 14.07 -7.65 -0.77
N GLU A 23 14.23 -8.33 0.38
CA GLU A 23 14.19 -9.78 0.44
C GLU A 23 12.81 -10.35 0.09
N ASN A 24 11.72 -9.71 0.54
CA ASN A 24 10.36 -10.07 0.19
C ASN A 24 10.11 -9.88 -1.32
N ALA A 25 10.55 -8.78 -1.89
CA ALA A 25 10.46 -8.54 -3.34
C ALA A 25 11.22 -9.61 -4.13
N THR A 26 12.44 -9.93 -3.69
CA THR A 26 13.27 -10.99 -4.28
C THR A 26 12.58 -12.35 -4.20
N TYR A 27 11.91 -12.64 -3.09
CA TYR A 27 11.10 -13.86 -2.95
C TYR A 27 10.02 -13.94 -4.04
N PHE A 28 9.22 -12.89 -4.25
CA PHE A 28 8.17 -12.90 -5.29
C PHE A 28 8.76 -12.98 -6.69
N ARG A 29 9.88 -12.34 -6.96
CA ARG A 29 10.57 -12.44 -8.23
C ARG A 29 10.99 -13.88 -8.54
N ARG A 30 11.55 -14.58 -7.56
CA ARG A 30 11.95 -16.00 -7.67
C ARG A 30 10.73 -16.93 -7.80
N LEU A 31 9.69 -16.69 -6.99
CA LEU A 31 8.47 -17.48 -6.99
C LEU A 31 7.77 -17.43 -8.34
N THR A 32 7.61 -16.24 -8.89
CA THR A 32 6.78 -16.03 -10.08
C THR A 32 7.55 -16.15 -11.38
N LYS A 33 8.86 -15.84 -11.38
CA LYS A 33 9.71 -15.72 -12.56
C LYS A 33 9.14 -14.76 -13.61
N LYS A 34 8.36 -13.76 -13.17
CA LYS A 34 7.73 -12.73 -14.01
C LYS A 34 8.28 -11.35 -13.66
N LYS A 35 7.97 -10.35 -14.49
CA LYS A 35 8.23 -8.96 -14.12
C LYS A 35 7.53 -8.63 -12.80
N LEU A 36 8.20 -7.85 -11.96
CA LEU A 36 7.69 -7.43 -10.67
C LEU A 36 7.37 -5.93 -10.72
N CYS A 37 6.10 -5.60 -10.62
CA CYS A 37 5.63 -4.26 -10.31
C CYS A 37 5.45 -4.13 -8.80
N ALA A 38 6.25 -3.30 -8.15
CA ALA A 38 6.16 -3.02 -6.73
C ALA A 38 5.09 -1.95 -6.47
N VAL A 39 4.07 -2.29 -5.65
CA VAL A 39 2.99 -1.35 -5.34
C VAL A 39 3.37 -0.56 -4.10
N VAL A 40 3.64 0.73 -4.30
CA VAL A 40 4.17 1.66 -3.29
C VAL A 40 3.26 2.85 -3.01
N LYS A 41 1.98 2.72 -3.34
CA LYS A 41 0.94 3.72 -3.06
C LYS A 41 0.75 3.94 -1.56
N ASP A 42 0.09 5.05 -1.19
CA ASP A 42 -0.16 5.44 0.20
C ASP A 42 1.15 5.48 0.99
N ASP A 43 2.15 6.14 0.38
CA ASP A 43 3.51 6.28 0.92
C ASP A 43 4.12 4.92 1.28
N ALA A 44 4.07 3.97 0.31
CA ALA A 44 4.47 2.58 0.48
C ALA A 44 3.78 1.90 1.67
N TYR A 45 2.45 2.03 1.76
CA TYR A 45 1.66 1.52 2.89
C TYR A 45 2.18 2.05 4.24
N GLY A 46 2.58 3.33 4.26
CA GLY A 46 3.14 3.99 5.44
C GLY A 46 4.62 3.69 5.71
N HIS A 47 5.31 2.96 4.83
CA HIS A 47 6.74 2.61 5.01
C HIS A 47 7.72 3.66 4.45
N GLY A 48 7.25 4.69 3.73
CA GLY A 48 8.10 5.68 3.06
C GLY A 48 8.41 5.28 1.62
N ALA A 49 7.71 5.92 0.66
CA ALA A 49 7.77 5.52 -0.74
C ALA A 49 9.18 5.71 -1.34
N THR A 50 9.83 6.82 -1.06
CA THR A 50 11.15 7.14 -1.61
C THR A 50 12.21 6.13 -1.19
N GLU A 51 12.28 5.79 0.09
CA GLU A 51 13.26 4.84 0.62
C GLU A 51 12.97 3.41 0.18
N VAL A 52 11.68 3.03 0.15
CA VAL A 52 11.26 1.72 -0.35
C VAL A 52 11.57 1.56 -1.83
N VAL A 53 11.30 2.57 -2.66
CA VAL A 53 11.62 2.57 -4.09
C VAL A 53 13.13 2.44 -4.31
N ALA A 54 13.93 3.22 -3.59
CA ALA A 54 15.39 3.12 -3.66
C ALA A 54 15.89 1.71 -3.30
N ALA A 55 15.36 1.11 -2.23
CA ALA A 55 15.71 -0.26 -1.81
C ALA A 55 15.29 -1.34 -2.83
N LEU A 56 14.25 -1.07 -3.62
CA LEU A 56 13.73 -1.99 -4.63
C LEU A 56 14.31 -1.78 -6.03
N SER A 57 15.16 -0.79 -6.23
CA SER A 57 15.69 -0.38 -7.55
C SER A 57 16.33 -1.54 -8.34
N ALA A 58 17.02 -2.46 -7.67
CA ALA A 58 17.66 -3.63 -8.31
C ALA A 58 16.70 -4.80 -8.57
N VAL A 59 15.52 -4.84 -7.93
CA VAL A 59 14.63 -6.01 -7.95
C VAL A 59 13.34 -5.76 -8.71
N ALA A 60 12.72 -4.59 -8.56
CA ALA A 60 11.48 -4.23 -9.24
C ALA A 60 11.74 -3.87 -10.71
N ASP A 61 10.82 -4.24 -11.60
CA ASP A 61 10.84 -3.82 -13.01
C ASP A 61 10.00 -2.57 -13.24
N ALA A 62 9.00 -2.33 -12.38
CA ALA A 62 8.12 -1.17 -12.41
C ALA A 62 7.57 -0.90 -11.02
N PHE A 63 6.99 0.27 -10.84
CA PHE A 63 6.28 0.65 -9.63
C PHE A 63 4.81 0.98 -9.93
N ALA A 64 3.94 0.92 -8.92
CA ALA A 64 2.57 1.36 -9.04
C ALA A 64 2.16 2.18 -7.81
N VAL A 65 1.47 3.28 -8.08
CA VAL A 65 1.04 4.29 -7.11
C VAL A 65 -0.45 4.56 -7.24
N ALA A 66 -1.05 5.30 -6.32
CA ALA A 66 -2.48 5.62 -6.39
C ALA A 66 -2.78 6.76 -7.37
N ASN A 67 -2.01 7.84 -7.35
CA ASN A 67 -2.30 9.09 -8.07
C ASN A 67 -1.03 9.73 -8.67
N ALA A 68 -1.20 10.86 -9.36
CA ALA A 68 -0.12 11.60 -10.01
C ALA A 68 0.89 12.18 -9.01
N ASP A 69 0.45 12.69 -7.85
CA ASP A 69 1.33 13.25 -6.84
C ASP A 69 2.30 12.20 -6.29
N GLU A 70 1.80 11.00 -6.02
CA GLU A 70 2.66 9.88 -5.61
C GLU A 70 3.61 9.46 -6.74
N ALA A 71 3.17 9.53 -8.00
CA ALA A 71 4.04 9.22 -9.14
C ALA A 71 5.22 10.20 -9.22
N VAL A 72 5.01 11.50 -8.98
CA VAL A 72 6.08 12.50 -8.92
C VAL A 72 7.13 12.13 -7.87
N GLN A 73 6.70 11.78 -6.66
CA GLN A 73 7.62 11.42 -5.58
C GLN A 73 8.46 10.20 -5.94
N VAL A 74 7.84 9.18 -6.55
CA VAL A 74 8.52 7.95 -6.97
C VAL A 74 9.48 8.21 -8.12
N LEU A 75 9.08 8.97 -9.14
CA LEU A 75 9.91 9.30 -10.31
C LEU A 75 11.14 10.16 -9.96
N CYS A 76 11.13 10.89 -8.83
CA CYS A 76 12.31 11.59 -8.34
C CYS A 76 13.46 10.64 -7.92
N VAL A 77 13.17 9.35 -7.67
CA VAL A 77 14.16 8.38 -7.13
C VAL A 77 14.31 7.13 -7.99
N THR A 78 13.64 7.05 -9.13
CA THR A 78 13.77 5.93 -10.08
C THR A 78 13.55 6.38 -11.52
N ASP A 79 14.21 5.70 -12.45
CA ASP A 79 14.03 5.80 -13.90
C ASP A 79 13.07 4.72 -14.46
N LYS A 80 12.51 3.89 -13.58
CA LYS A 80 11.61 2.80 -13.98
C LYS A 80 10.19 3.29 -14.21
N ASP A 81 9.45 2.49 -14.96
CA ASP A 81 8.04 2.72 -15.23
C ASP A 81 7.22 2.86 -13.94
N VAL A 82 6.37 3.88 -13.87
CA VAL A 82 5.44 4.12 -12.76
C VAL A 82 4.02 4.12 -13.29
N LEU A 83 3.20 3.17 -12.84
CA LEU A 83 1.79 3.05 -13.19
C LEU A 83 0.91 3.75 -12.15
N VAL A 84 0.13 4.73 -12.58
CA VAL A 84 -0.92 5.35 -11.78
C VAL A 84 -2.18 4.50 -11.84
N LEU A 85 -2.62 3.99 -10.68
CA LEU A 85 -3.71 2.99 -10.59
C LEU A 85 -5.11 3.61 -10.58
N THR A 86 -5.25 4.87 -10.14
CA THR A 86 -6.51 5.61 -10.24
C THR A 86 -6.63 6.17 -11.65
N PRO A 87 -7.72 5.84 -12.36
CA PRO A 87 -7.95 6.37 -13.70
C PRO A 87 -8.11 7.89 -13.66
N PRO A 88 -7.48 8.65 -14.57
CA PRO A 88 -7.75 10.08 -14.70
C PRO A 88 -9.15 10.30 -15.27
N CYS A 89 -9.95 11.12 -14.59
CA CYS A 89 -11.30 11.47 -15.04
C CYS A 89 -11.33 12.68 -15.98
N LEU A 90 -10.30 13.52 -15.89
CA LEU A 90 -10.20 14.79 -16.61
C LEU A 90 -9.00 14.80 -17.57
N ILE A 91 -9.06 15.69 -18.55
CA ILE A 91 -8.01 15.83 -19.58
C ILE A 91 -6.71 16.29 -18.94
N ASP A 92 -6.76 17.27 -18.04
CA ASP A 92 -5.61 17.82 -17.33
C ASP A 92 -4.92 16.81 -16.42
N GLU A 93 -5.68 15.92 -15.76
CA GLU A 93 -5.13 14.81 -14.99
C GLU A 93 -4.34 13.83 -15.90
N ALA A 94 -4.86 13.52 -17.08
CA ALA A 94 -4.20 12.67 -18.05
C ALA A 94 -2.93 13.33 -18.62
N GLU A 95 -2.99 14.64 -18.88
CA GLU A 95 -1.84 15.46 -19.31
C GLU A 95 -0.76 15.47 -18.23
N GLU A 96 -1.14 15.71 -16.97
CA GLU A 96 -0.20 15.72 -15.85
C GLU A 96 0.55 14.40 -15.72
N ILE A 97 -0.16 13.26 -15.74
CA ILE A 97 0.46 11.93 -15.68
C ILE A 97 1.48 11.74 -16.81
N ALA A 98 1.14 12.16 -18.03
CA ALA A 98 2.01 12.04 -19.20
C ALA A 98 3.25 12.93 -19.10
N VAL A 99 3.08 14.20 -18.75
CA VAL A 99 4.20 15.18 -18.57
C VAL A 99 5.20 14.72 -17.52
N ARG A 100 4.72 14.02 -16.48
CA ARG A 100 5.57 13.40 -15.46
C ARG A 100 6.27 12.12 -15.92
N GLY A 101 5.92 11.60 -17.10
CA GLY A 101 6.50 10.35 -17.63
C GLY A 101 5.90 9.08 -17.03
N ALA A 102 4.80 9.18 -16.29
CA ALA A 102 4.09 8.05 -15.73
C ALA A 102 3.14 7.39 -16.73
N ILE A 103 2.67 6.19 -16.41
CA ILE A 103 1.70 5.42 -17.20
C ILE A 103 0.33 5.62 -16.58
N ALA A 104 -0.65 6.07 -17.36
CA ALA A 104 -2.02 6.24 -16.91
C ALA A 104 -2.82 4.93 -16.99
N THR A 105 -3.81 4.78 -16.11
CA THR A 105 -4.84 3.75 -16.24
C THR A 105 -6.02 4.29 -17.04
N VAL A 106 -6.49 3.55 -18.04
CA VAL A 106 -7.76 3.81 -18.74
C VAL A 106 -8.74 2.70 -18.41
N ASP A 107 -9.87 3.05 -17.80
CA ASP A 107 -10.80 2.10 -17.22
C ASP A 107 -12.18 2.08 -17.86
N GLY A 108 -12.41 2.90 -18.89
CA GLY A 108 -13.68 2.98 -19.59
C GLY A 108 -13.66 4.00 -20.71
N LEU A 109 -14.82 4.17 -21.31
CA LEU A 109 -14.99 4.98 -22.52
C LEU A 109 -14.71 6.47 -22.29
N GLU A 110 -15.20 7.02 -21.18
CA GLU A 110 -14.99 8.43 -20.84
C GLU A 110 -13.50 8.72 -20.57
N CYS A 111 -12.85 7.86 -19.81
CA CYS A 111 -11.40 7.95 -19.57
C CYS A 111 -10.60 7.82 -20.89
N ALA A 112 -11.05 6.97 -21.82
CA ALA A 112 -10.42 6.86 -23.15
C ALA A 112 -10.58 8.14 -23.97
N TYR A 113 -11.72 8.80 -23.91
CA TYR A 113 -11.90 10.11 -24.56
C TYR A 113 -11.05 11.20 -23.93
N ALA A 114 -10.95 11.24 -22.60
CA ALA A 114 -10.06 12.17 -21.91
C ALA A 114 -8.58 11.93 -22.31
N ALA A 115 -8.15 10.69 -22.35
CA ALA A 115 -6.81 10.30 -22.81
C ALA A 115 -6.56 10.70 -24.27
N ALA A 116 -7.54 10.49 -25.16
CA ALA A 116 -7.43 10.89 -26.56
C ALA A 116 -7.38 12.42 -26.76
N ALA A 117 -8.09 13.17 -25.92
CA ALA A 117 -8.06 14.63 -25.93
C ALA A 117 -6.72 15.16 -25.39
N ALA A 118 -6.25 14.63 -24.26
CA ALA A 118 -4.94 14.96 -23.69
C ALA A 118 -3.80 14.69 -24.68
N ALA A 119 -3.82 13.54 -25.35
CA ALA A 119 -2.81 13.19 -26.35
C ALA A 119 -2.71 14.19 -27.50
N LYS A 120 -3.82 14.84 -27.91
CA LYS A 120 -3.80 15.90 -28.95
C LYS A 120 -3.03 17.14 -28.51
N THR A 121 -3.12 17.51 -27.23
CA THR A 121 -2.36 18.61 -26.64
C THR A 121 -0.90 18.24 -26.53
N LEU A 122 -0.61 17.08 -25.98
CA LEU A 122 0.74 16.54 -25.75
C LEU A 122 1.54 16.34 -27.05
N ASN A 123 0.91 15.95 -28.14
CA ASN A 123 1.55 15.82 -29.44
C ASN A 123 2.19 17.12 -29.96
N LYS A 124 1.70 18.28 -29.53
CA LYS A 124 2.28 19.59 -29.89
C LYS A 124 3.61 19.85 -29.21
N SER A 125 3.83 19.29 -28.02
CA SER A 125 5.08 19.34 -27.25
C SER A 125 6.02 18.16 -27.50
N GLY A 126 5.58 17.18 -28.32
CA GLY A 126 6.34 15.95 -28.60
C GLY A 126 6.24 14.87 -27.52
N GLU A 127 5.38 15.07 -26.53
CA GLU A 127 5.13 14.12 -25.47
C GLU A 127 4.09 13.06 -25.86
N ARG A 128 4.08 11.96 -25.15
CA ARG A 128 3.24 10.82 -25.43
C ARG A 128 2.52 10.35 -24.19
N LEU A 129 1.24 10.01 -24.33
CA LEU A 129 0.47 9.43 -23.23
C LEU A 129 0.57 7.89 -23.28
N ARG A 130 1.28 7.32 -22.33
CA ARG A 130 1.41 5.87 -22.13
C ARG A 130 0.26 5.38 -21.25
N VAL A 131 -0.41 4.29 -21.62
CA VAL A 131 -1.58 3.81 -20.88
C VAL A 131 -1.59 2.30 -20.69
N HIS A 132 -2.15 1.85 -19.57
CA HIS A 132 -2.61 0.48 -19.37
C HIS A 132 -4.13 0.44 -19.27
N ILE A 133 -4.77 -0.44 -20.03
CA ILE A 133 -6.22 -0.62 -19.98
C ILE A 133 -6.60 -1.45 -18.77
N LYS A 134 -7.54 -0.98 -18.00
CA LYS A 134 -8.15 -1.70 -16.88
C LYS A 134 -9.39 -2.45 -17.35
N ALA A 135 -9.37 -3.79 -17.27
CA ALA A 135 -10.54 -4.63 -17.51
C ALA A 135 -11.29 -4.90 -16.20
N ASN A 136 -12.60 -4.71 -16.19
CA ASN A 136 -13.45 -5.18 -15.09
C ASN A 136 -13.77 -6.65 -15.31
N THR A 137 -13.33 -7.47 -14.39
CA THR A 137 -13.57 -8.91 -14.40
C THR A 137 -14.40 -9.37 -13.20
N GLY A 138 -15.12 -8.45 -12.55
CA GLY A 138 -16.02 -8.77 -11.44
C GLY A 138 -15.71 -8.06 -10.12
N MET A 139 -14.64 -7.24 -10.03
CA MET A 139 -14.39 -6.42 -8.84
C MET A 139 -15.30 -5.19 -8.76
N ASN A 140 -15.79 -4.70 -9.89
CA ASN A 140 -16.77 -3.60 -10.02
C ASN A 140 -16.36 -2.28 -9.34
N ARG A 141 -15.05 -1.99 -9.30
CA ARG A 141 -14.51 -0.73 -8.78
C ARG A 141 -14.04 0.18 -9.91
N TYR A 142 -13.26 -0.36 -10.82
CA TYR A 142 -12.73 0.27 -12.02
C TYR A 142 -12.68 -0.75 -13.15
N GLY A 143 -12.72 -0.28 -14.39
CA GLY A 143 -12.51 -1.08 -15.58
C GLY A 143 -13.76 -1.26 -16.43
N ALA A 144 -13.57 -1.24 -17.75
CA ALA A 144 -14.60 -1.54 -18.72
C ALA A 144 -14.82 -3.06 -18.87
N CYS A 145 -16.01 -3.45 -19.28
CA CYS A 145 -16.38 -4.82 -19.65
C CYS A 145 -17.31 -4.83 -20.86
N GLY A 146 -17.49 -6.03 -21.44
CA GLY A 146 -18.43 -6.22 -22.56
C GLY A 146 -18.18 -5.30 -23.75
N GLU A 147 -19.23 -4.69 -24.25
CA GLU A 147 -19.19 -3.79 -25.41
C GLU A 147 -18.42 -2.49 -25.12
N GLU A 148 -18.51 -1.97 -23.89
CA GLU A 148 -17.77 -0.78 -23.48
C GLU A 148 -16.26 -1.01 -23.57
N PHE A 149 -15.78 -2.21 -23.19
CA PHE A 149 -14.36 -2.56 -23.29
C PHE A 149 -13.89 -2.53 -24.76
N VAL A 150 -14.70 -3.03 -25.68
CA VAL A 150 -14.40 -3.01 -27.13
C VAL A 150 -14.30 -1.57 -27.62
N LYS A 151 -15.32 -0.74 -27.34
CA LYS A 151 -15.35 0.69 -27.71
C LYS A 151 -14.18 1.47 -27.10
N THR A 152 -13.80 1.16 -25.86
CA THR A 152 -12.61 1.73 -25.21
C THR A 152 -11.35 1.43 -26.02
N CYS A 153 -11.16 0.16 -26.44
CA CYS A 153 -10.04 -0.21 -27.31
C CYS A 153 -10.06 0.51 -28.66
N GLU A 154 -11.22 0.67 -29.28
CA GLU A 154 -11.38 1.38 -30.55
C GLU A 154 -11.00 2.85 -30.46
N VAL A 155 -11.46 3.55 -29.40
CA VAL A 155 -11.11 4.94 -29.14
C VAL A 155 -9.61 5.10 -28.97
N LEU A 156 -9.00 4.28 -28.12
CA LEU A 156 -7.55 4.33 -27.85
C LEU A 156 -6.72 3.99 -29.09
N LYS A 157 -7.17 3.03 -29.92
CA LYS A 157 -6.49 2.67 -31.18
C LYS A 157 -6.45 3.81 -32.17
N ASN A 158 -7.52 4.60 -32.24
CA ASN A 158 -7.66 5.72 -33.15
C ASN A 158 -7.08 7.04 -32.61
N ALA A 159 -6.70 7.07 -31.33
CA ALA A 159 -6.14 8.26 -30.69
C ALA A 159 -4.65 8.41 -30.99
N SER A 160 -4.29 9.32 -31.88
CA SER A 160 -2.88 9.66 -32.15
C SER A 160 -2.21 10.20 -30.89
N GLY A 161 -1.02 9.67 -30.56
CA GLY A 161 -0.27 10.06 -29.35
C GLY A 161 -0.59 9.26 -28.09
N VAL A 162 -1.59 8.35 -28.14
CA VAL A 162 -1.82 7.37 -27.07
C VAL A 162 -1.08 6.07 -27.37
N PHE A 163 -0.34 5.57 -26.38
CA PHE A 163 0.42 4.31 -26.47
C PHE A 163 -0.10 3.32 -25.45
N VAL A 164 -0.84 2.34 -25.92
CA VAL A 164 -1.36 1.26 -25.07
C VAL A 164 -0.28 0.19 -24.90
N GLU A 165 0.28 0.09 -23.70
CA GLU A 165 1.43 -0.79 -23.39
C GLU A 165 1.05 -1.98 -22.53
N GLY A 166 -0.11 -1.94 -21.88
CA GLY A 166 -0.55 -3.02 -21.01
C GLY A 166 -2.04 -3.14 -20.84
N ILE A 167 -2.44 -4.26 -20.27
CA ILE A 167 -3.80 -4.56 -19.84
C ILE A 167 -3.77 -5.26 -18.49
N TYR A 168 -4.67 -4.88 -17.59
CA TYR A 168 -4.73 -5.50 -16.29
C TYR A 168 -6.13 -5.60 -15.68
N SER A 169 -6.25 -6.48 -14.70
CA SER A 169 -7.39 -6.57 -13.82
C SER A 169 -6.95 -6.82 -12.38
N HIS A 170 -7.86 -7.13 -11.50
CA HIS A 170 -7.59 -7.41 -10.09
C HIS A 170 -8.55 -8.46 -9.55
N LEU A 171 -8.04 -9.45 -8.84
CA LEU A 171 -8.89 -10.42 -8.15
C LEU A 171 -9.54 -9.74 -6.94
N SER A 172 -10.86 -9.79 -6.85
CA SER A 172 -11.60 -9.13 -5.77
C SER A 172 -11.42 -9.83 -4.43
N ASP A 173 -11.48 -11.15 -4.44
CA ASP A 173 -11.23 -12.01 -3.29
C ASP A 173 -10.37 -13.20 -3.72
N ALA A 174 -9.11 -13.18 -3.32
CA ALA A 174 -8.20 -14.27 -3.63
C ALA A 174 -8.46 -15.54 -2.82
N THR A 175 -9.36 -15.56 -1.84
CA THR A 175 -9.74 -16.75 -1.08
C THR A 175 -10.79 -17.58 -1.82
N ASP A 176 -11.64 -16.95 -2.60
CA ASP A 176 -12.64 -17.62 -3.44
C ASP A 176 -12.00 -18.16 -4.74
N ARG A 177 -11.74 -19.47 -4.75
CA ARG A 177 -11.09 -20.14 -5.89
C ARG A 177 -11.95 -20.12 -7.15
N ALA A 178 -13.25 -20.34 -7.01
CA ALA A 178 -14.17 -20.43 -8.15
C ALA A 178 -14.27 -19.05 -8.82
N PHE A 179 -14.50 -18.02 -8.05
CA PHE A 179 -14.57 -16.65 -8.56
C PHE A 179 -13.24 -16.15 -9.13
N CYS A 180 -12.11 -16.51 -8.52
CA CYS A 180 -10.79 -16.22 -9.11
C CYS A 180 -10.63 -16.83 -10.51
N GLU A 181 -11.13 -18.04 -10.72
CA GLU A 181 -11.06 -18.71 -12.01
C GLU A 181 -11.97 -18.03 -13.05
N GLU A 182 -13.18 -17.65 -12.67
CA GLU A 182 -14.08 -16.87 -13.51
C GLU A 182 -13.45 -15.53 -13.92
N GLN A 183 -12.89 -14.79 -12.95
CA GLN A 183 -12.18 -13.54 -13.20
C GLN A 183 -10.98 -13.73 -14.14
N ARG A 184 -10.25 -14.81 -13.99
CA ARG A 184 -9.11 -15.14 -14.85
C ARG A 184 -9.55 -15.43 -16.29
N GLU A 185 -10.62 -16.22 -16.49
CA GLU A 185 -11.14 -16.51 -17.82
C GLU A 185 -11.73 -15.27 -18.51
N LEU A 186 -12.42 -14.40 -17.73
CA LEU A 186 -12.86 -13.08 -18.22
C LEU A 186 -11.65 -12.24 -18.65
N PHE A 187 -10.60 -12.18 -17.82
CA PHE A 187 -9.39 -11.44 -18.14
C PHE A 187 -8.71 -11.94 -19.41
N LYS A 188 -8.63 -13.27 -19.61
CA LYS A 188 -8.11 -13.86 -20.83
C LYS A 188 -8.90 -13.45 -22.08
N ARG A 189 -10.24 -13.37 -21.95
CA ARG A 189 -11.08 -12.86 -23.05
C ARG A 189 -10.76 -11.41 -23.36
N CYS A 190 -10.70 -10.53 -22.35
CA CYS A 190 -10.31 -9.14 -22.52
C CYS A 190 -8.91 -9.01 -23.15
N CYS A 191 -7.93 -9.84 -22.74
CA CYS A 191 -6.61 -9.85 -23.35
C CYS A 191 -6.66 -10.21 -24.84
N ARG A 192 -7.45 -11.21 -25.23
CA ARG A 192 -7.59 -11.59 -26.66
C ARG A 192 -8.20 -10.43 -27.46
N THR A 193 -9.27 -9.81 -26.96
CA THR A 193 -9.90 -8.64 -27.61
C THR A 193 -8.89 -7.51 -27.76
N ALA A 194 -8.22 -7.11 -26.69
CA ALA A 194 -7.24 -6.01 -26.71
C ALA A 194 -6.05 -6.31 -27.65
N SER A 195 -5.61 -7.57 -27.75
CA SER A 195 -4.52 -7.97 -28.65
C SER A 195 -4.87 -7.83 -30.14
N GLY A 196 -6.16 -7.81 -30.49
CA GLY A 196 -6.64 -7.48 -31.83
C GLY A 196 -6.40 -6.00 -32.23
N TYR A 197 -6.33 -5.11 -31.26
CA TYR A 197 -6.06 -3.68 -31.44
C TYR A 197 -4.59 -3.33 -31.20
N PHE A 198 -3.94 -3.97 -30.20
CA PHE A 198 -2.61 -3.65 -29.70
C PHE A 198 -1.75 -4.93 -29.66
N PRO A 199 -0.78 -5.10 -30.58
CA PRO A 199 -0.05 -6.38 -30.74
C PRO A 199 0.93 -6.69 -29.58
N LYS A 200 1.33 -5.69 -28.81
CA LYS A 200 2.30 -5.85 -27.73
C LYS A 200 1.73 -5.27 -26.44
N LEU A 201 1.24 -6.13 -25.55
CA LEU A 201 0.66 -5.74 -24.27
C LEU A 201 1.31 -6.51 -23.12
N THR A 202 1.72 -5.79 -22.08
CA THR A 202 2.06 -6.38 -20.78
C THR A 202 0.76 -6.72 -20.04
N ARG A 203 0.49 -8.02 -19.85
CA ARG A 203 -0.73 -8.51 -19.16
C ARG A 203 -0.43 -8.75 -17.70
N HIS A 204 -1.25 -8.24 -16.78
CA HIS A 204 -1.04 -8.43 -15.35
C HIS A 204 -2.35 -8.51 -14.55
N LEU A 205 -2.52 -9.60 -13.80
CA LEU A 205 -3.70 -9.88 -12.97
C LEU A 205 -3.34 -10.00 -11.49
N ALA A 206 -2.34 -10.84 -11.16
CA ALA A 206 -2.02 -11.18 -9.80
C ALA A 206 -1.44 -10.01 -9.00
N ALA A 207 -2.05 -9.73 -7.84
CA ALA A 207 -1.46 -9.04 -6.72
C ALA A 207 -0.89 -10.08 -5.72
N THR A 208 -0.51 -9.70 -4.50
CA THR A 208 -0.02 -10.65 -3.48
C THR A 208 -0.92 -11.88 -3.31
N GLY A 209 -2.24 -11.68 -3.20
CA GLY A 209 -3.20 -12.78 -3.10
C GLY A 209 -3.25 -13.64 -4.36
N GLY A 210 -3.18 -13.03 -5.54
CA GLY A 210 -3.10 -13.76 -6.81
C GLY A 210 -1.84 -14.61 -6.94
N CYS A 211 -0.73 -14.17 -6.35
CA CYS A 211 0.50 -14.97 -6.31
C CYS A 211 0.29 -16.26 -5.48
N ALA A 212 -0.53 -16.22 -4.44
CA ALA A 212 -0.87 -17.41 -3.65
C ALA A 212 -1.82 -18.38 -4.38
N ARG A 213 -2.49 -17.93 -5.44
CA ARG A 213 -3.34 -18.80 -6.30
C ARG A 213 -2.54 -19.62 -7.31
N GLY A 214 -1.29 -19.24 -7.59
CA GLY A 214 -0.39 -20.01 -8.43
C GLY A 214 -0.17 -19.42 -9.83
N GLU A 215 0.68 -20.08 -10.59
CA GLU A 215 1.30 -19.58 -11.81
C GLU A 215 0.32 -19.13 -12.89
N ARG A 216 -0.84 -19.78 -13.02
CA ARG A 216 -1.86 -19.45 -14.02
C ARG A 216 -2.42 -18.03 -13.92
N TYR A 217 -2.19 -17.32 -12.78
CA TYR A 217 -2.63 -15.94 -12.56
C TYR A 217 -1.52 -14.90 -12.81
N TYR A 218 -0.26 -15.30 -13.02
CA TYR A 218 0.86 -14.34 -13.08
C TYR A 218 0.90 -13.53 -14.37
N PHE A 219 0.59 -14.16 -15.51
CA PHE A 219 0.73 -13.58 -16.85
C PHE A 219 2.15 -13.07 -17.10
N ASP A 220 2.31 -11.80 -17.55
CA ASP A 220 3.63 -11.25 -17.91
C ASP A 220 4.29 -10.52 -16.74
N MET A 221 3.46 -9.99 -15.80
CA MET A 221 3.91 -9.21 -14.67
C MET A 221 2.99 -9.44 -13.46
N VAL A 222 3.54 -9.42 -12.25
CA VAL A 222 2.78 -9.43 -10.99
C VAL A 222 2.92 -8.09 -10.28
N ARG A 223 1.84 -7.66 -9.60
CA ARG A 223 1.80 -6.42 -8.82
C ARG A 223 1.77 -6.75 -7.33
N VAL A 224 2.91 -6.71 -6.67
CA VAL A 224 3.02 -7.04 -5.25
C VAL A 224 2.97 -5.77 -4.42
N GLY A 225 2.04 -5.69 -3.47
CA GLY A 225 1.94 -4.63 -2.46
C GLY A 225 2.17 -5.21 -1.08
N LEU A 226 1.12 -5.72 -0.43
CA LEU A 226 1.17 -6.23 0.94
C LEU A 226 2.31 -7.20 1.21
N GLY A 227 2.63 -8.05 0.23
CA GLY A 227 3.73 -9.02 0.32
C GLY A 227 5.10 -8.37 0.47
N LEU A 228 5.33 -7.18 -0.08
CA LEU A 228 6.58 -6.45 0.09
C LEU A 228 6.84 -6.11 1.56
N TYR A 229 5.76 -5.83 2.29
CA TYR A 229 5.81 -5.38 3.69
C TYR A 229 5.73 -6.53 4.70
N GLY A 230 5.72 -7.79 4.21
CA GLY A 230 5.86 -8.98 5.04
C GLY A 230 4.56 -9.70 5.37
N TYR A 231 3.48 -9.47 4.62
CA TYR A 231 2.18 -10.06 4.91
C TYR A 231 1.56 -10.77 3.71
N THR A 232 0.88 -11.87 3.99
CA THR A 232 -0.03 -12.52 3.06
C THR A 232 -1.46 -12.13 3.43
N PRO A 233 -2.36 -11.88 2.47
CA PRO A 233 -3.76 -11.66 2.76
C PRO A 233 -4.36 -12.81 3.58
N GLU A 234 -5.24 -12.50 4.51
CA GLU A 234 -5.91 -13.46 5.38
C GLU A 234 -6.65 -14.54 4.58
N GLY A 235 -6.71 -15.76 5.11
CA GLY A 235 -7.36 -16.90 4.44
C GLY A 235 -6.52 -17.56 3.33
N LEU A 236 -5.32 -17.06 3.04
CA LEU A 236 -4.41 -17.65 2.07
C LEU A 236 -3.21 -18.32 2.75
N GLN A 237 -2.58 -19.25 2.01
CA GLN A 237 -1.32 -19.85 2.45
C GLN A 237 -0.27 -18.78 2.68
N ASN A 238 0.32 -18.75 3.87
CA ASN A 238 1.36 -17.80 4.21
C ASN A 238 2.63 -18.04 3.37
N PHE A 239 3.17 -16.94 2.88
CA PHE A 239 4.52 -16.91 2.34
C PHE A 239 5.55 -16.72 3.46
N PRO A 240 6.81 -17.18 3.29
CA PRO A 240 7.88 -16.99 4.25
C PRO A 240 8.47 -15.58 4.16
N LEU A 241 7.65 -14.59 4.48
CA LEU A 241 7.99 -13.17 4.37
C LEU A 241 8.49 -12.60 5.69
N LYS A 242 9.30 -11.57 5.62
CA LYS A 242 9.80 -10.81 6.76
C LYS A 242 8.98 -9.56 6.97
N ILE A 243 8.45 -9.37 8.19
CA ILE A 243 7.71 -8.15 8.55
C ILE A 243 8.68 -6.97 8.51
N ALA A 244 8.30 -5.93 7.76
CA ALA A 244 9.16 -4.79 7.52
C ALA A 244 9.02 -3.65 8.55
N MET A 245 7.87 -3.53 9.24
CA MET A 245 7.59 -2.43 10.17
C MET A 245 7.46 -2.92 11.60
N LYS A 246 8.13 -2.22 12.53
CA LYS A 246 7.86 -2.26 13.98
C LYS A 246 7.57 -0.86 14.47
N ALA A 247 6.64 -0.72 15.42
CA ALA A 247 6.30 0.59 15.98
C ALA A 247 6.59 0.63 17.49
N TYR A 248 7.07 1.77 17.94
CA TYR A 248 7.48 2.00 19.32
C TYR A 248 6.94 3.32 19.85
N GLY A 249 6.68 3.34 21.15
CA GLY A 249 6.46 4.54 21.93
C GLY A 249 7.49 4.68 23.02
N ARG A 250 7.35 5.72 23.83
CA ARG A 250 8.23 5.99 24.98
C ARG A 250 7.39 6.16 26.25
N VAL A 251 7.87 5.65 27.37
CA VAL A 251 7.28 5.86 28.70
C VAL A 251 7.49 7.31 29.12
N VAL A 252 6.40 8.03 29.35
CA VAL A 252 6.41 9.44 29.77
C VAL A 252 5.95 9.64 31.22
N ASN A 253 5.35 8.62 31.81
CA ASN A 253 4.98 8.61 33.21
C ASN A 253 4.98 7.16 33.72
N SER A 254 5.39 6.95 34.96
CA SER A 254 5.36 5.63 35.62
C SER A 254 5.18 5.83 37.12
N ARG A 255 4.20 5.15 37.71
CA ARG A 255 3.87 5.31 39.13
C ARG A 255 3.06 4.15 39.67
N ILE A 256 3.13 3.95 40.98
CA ILE A 256 2.16 3.16 41.74
C ILE A 256 0.87 3.96 41.85
N TYR A 257 -0.25 3.34 41.56
CA TYR A 257 -1.55 3.99 41.52
C TYR A 257 -2.27 3.93 42.90
N GLU A 258 -2.89 5.06 43.29
CA GLU A 258 -3.62 5.13 44.57
C GLU A 258 -5.07 4.60 44.51
N GLY A 259 -5.46 4.09 43.36
CA GLY A 259 -6.81 3.55 43.10
C GLY A 259 -7.75 4.57 42.47
N GLY A 260 -8.85 4.08 41.90
CA GLY A 260 -9.88 4.90 41.28
C GLY A 260 -9.95 4.77 39.75
N ARG A 261 -10.55 5.76 39.09
CA ARG A 261 -10.77 5.76 37.65
C ARG A 261 -9.48 6.05 36.88
N VAL A 262 -9.30 5.40 35.74
CA VAL A 262 -8.12 5.52 34.87
C VAL A 262 -8.56 5.99 33.48
N GLY A 263 -7.97 7.07 32.98
CA GLY A 263 -8.23 7.60 31.66
C GLY A 263 -9.69 8.02 31.44
N TYR A 264 -10.13 7.92 30.20
CA TYR A 264 -11.53 8.21 29.83
C TYR A 264 -12.39 6.95 29.99
N GLY A 265 -13.58 7.11 30.58
CA GLY A 265 -14.55 6.03 30.71
C GLY A 265 -14.75 5.55 32.16
N LYS A 266 -15.12 4.27 32.28
CA LYS A 266 -15.50 3.64 33.57
C LYS A 266 -14.42 2.69 34.11
N GLU A 267 -13.26 2.67 33.49
CA GLU A 267 -12.14 1.82 33.89
C GLU A 267 -11.62 2.18 35.27
N VAL A 268 -11.35 1.19 36.09
CA VAL A 268 -10.88 1.36 37.48
C VAL A 268 -9.65 0.51 37.70
N ALA A 269 -8.56 1.11 38.15
CA ALA A 269 -7.40 0.41 38.67
C ALA A 269 -7.43 0.35 40.20
N LYS A 270 -6.79 -0.69 40.76
CA LYS A 270 -6.73 -0.88 42.21
C LYS A 270 -5.58 -0.09 42.80
N LYS A 271 -5.71 0.22 44.09
CA LYS A 271 -4.59 0.78 44.88
C LYS A 271 -3.43 -0.24 44.87
N GLY A 272 -2.23 0.24 44.56
CA GLY A 272 -1.03 -0.56 44.45
C GLY A 272 -0.73 -1.07 43.04
N ASP A 273 -1.62 -0.86 42.07
CA ASP A 273 -1.31 -1.22 40.69
C ASP A 273 -0.17 -0.34 40.15
N ASP A 274 0.82 -0.96 39.52
CA ASP A 274 1.83 -0.26 38.74
C ASP A 274 1.22 0.16 37.39
N LEU A 275 1.25 1.46 37.10
CA LEU A 275 0.80 2.01 35.82
C LEU A 275 1.91 2.83 35.16
N HIS A 276 2.01 2.73 33.85
CA HIS A 276 2.85 3.61 33.04
C HIS A 276 2.06 4.19 31.87
N VAL A 277 2.51 5.34 31.40
CA VAL A 277 1.92 6.05 30.26
C VAL A 277 2.92 6.05 29.11
N VAL A 278 2.47 5.58 27.96
CA VAL A 278 3.24 5.65 26.71
C VAL A 278 2.68 6.82 25.89
N ASN A 279 3.56 7.62 25.28
CA ASN A 279 3.25 8.83 24.51
C ASN A 279 2.65 8.54 23.13
N VAL A 280 1.79 7.55 23.02
CA VAL A 280 1.14 7.13 21.78
C VAL A 280 -0.32 6.77 22.07
N GLY A 281 -1.22 7.31 21.28
CA GLY A 281 -2.65 7.02 21.34
C GLY A 281 -3.26 6.95 19.94
N TYR A 282 -4.58 7.18 19.84
CA TYR A 282 -5.24 7.07 18.54
C TYR A 282 -4.85 8.19 17.55
N GLY A 283 -4.36 9.33 18.02
CA GLY A 283 -3.72 10.36 17.20
C GLY A 283 -2.44 9.89 16.53
N GLY A 284 -1.77 8.88 17.08
CA GLY A 284 -0.62 8.19 16.48
C GLY A 284 -0.98 7.05 15.53
N GLY A 285 -2.26 6.89 15.19
CA GLY A 285 -2.70 5.84 14.26
C GLY A 285 -3.07 4.52 14.92
N PHE A 286 -3.03 4.44 16.26
CA PHE A 286 -3.53 3.27 16.98
C PHE A 286 -5.02 3.42 17.31
N PHE A 287 -5.75 2.32 17.19
CA PHE A 287 -7.21 2.34 17.34
C PHE A 287 -7.63 2.58 18.80
N ARG A 288 -8.71 3.35 19.01
CA ARG A 288 -9.28 3.65 20.32
C ARG A 288 -10.07 2.45 20.85
N ARG A 289 -9.37 1.36 21.13
CA ARG A 289 -9.91 0.15 21.77
C ARG A 289 -9.01 -0.28 22.93
N LYS A 290 -9.60 -0.77 24.04
CA LYS A 290 -8.83 -1.24 25.20
C LYS A 290 -7.93 -2.41 24.81
N GLU A 291 -8.48 -3.36 24.09
CA GLU A 291 -7.75 -4.48 23.49
C GLU A 291 -7.49 -4.17 22.03
N ASN A 292 -6.40 -3.49 21.76
CA ASN A 292 -6.00 -3.04 20.43
C ASN A 292 -4.83 -3.81 19.83
N GLY A 293 -4.49 -4.97 20.39
CA GLY A 293 -3.42 -5.84 19.88
C GLY A 293 -2.00 -5.28 20.03
N LEU A 294 -1.83 -4.21 20.83
CA LEU A 294 -0.52 -3.66 21.08
C LEU A 294 0.35 -4.62 21.91
N SER A 295 1.63 -4.72 21.55
CA SER A 295 2.65 -5.48 22.27
C SER A 295 3.05 -4.78 23.58
N GLY A 296 3.67 -5.53 24.51
CA GLY A 296 4.30 -4.97 25.70
C GLY A 296 3.38 -4.70 26.89
N GLY A 297 2.20 -5.36 26.98
CA GLY A 297 1.30 -5.34 28.14
C GLY A 297 -0.13 -4.90 27.81
N ALA A 298 -1.04 -5.10 28.77
CA ALA A 298 -2.43 -4.74 28.64
C ALA A 298 -2.65 -3.23 28.88
N ASN A 299 -3.58 -2.63 28.15
CA ASN A 299 -4.02 -1.27 28.42
C ASN A 299 -4.86 -1.25 29.70
N ALA A 300 -4.61 -0.28 30.56
CA ALA A 300 -5.42 -0.06 31.78
C ALA A 300 -6.77 0.58 31.45
N ALA A 301 -6.80 1.39 30.39
CA ALA A 301 -8.01 2.07 29.91
C ALA A 301 -8.00 2.20 28.37
N MET A 302 -9.08 2.77 27.83
CA MET A 302 -9.13 3.18 26.42
C MET A 302 -7.98 4.15 26.11
N PRO A 303 -7.27 4.01 24.96
CA PRO A 303 -6.27 4.99 24.56
C PRO A 303 -6.85 6.41 24.48
N CYS A 304 -6.07 7.37 24.95
CA CYS A 304 -6.32 8.79 24.74
C CYS A 304 -5.84 9.19 23.31
N MET A 305 -5.93 10.46 22.96
CA MET A 305 -5.47 10.95 21.66
C MET A 305 -3.96 10.73 21.48
N ASP A 306 -3.17 11.15 22.46
CA ASP A 306 -1.70 11.18 22.38
C ASP A 306 -1.01 10.28 23.43
N ALA A 307 -1.78 9.48 24.16
CA ALA A 307 -1.26 8.64 25.25
C ALA A 307 -2.08 7.37 25.45
N THR A 308 -1.40 6.33 25.90
CA THR A 308 -2.02 5.07 26.33
C THR A 308 -1.52 4.73 27.73
N ILE A 309 -2.46 4.51 28.66
CA ILE A 309 -2.17 4.09 30.03
C ILE A 309 -2.15 2.56 30.07
N ARG A 310 -1.09 1.98 30.62
CA ARG A 310 -0.86 0.53 30.62
C ARG A 310 -0.49 0.02 31.99
N TYR A 311 -0.80 -1.25 32.25
CA TYR A 311 -0.37 -1.95 33.46
C TYR A 311 1.10 -2.32 33.40
N GLY A 312 1.72 -2.36 34.56
CA GLY A 312 3.10 -2.78 34.80
C GLY A 312 4.07 -1.61 35.00
N LYS A 313 5.12 -1.86 35.75
CA LYS A 313 6.19 -0.90 36.03
C LYS A 313 7.10 -0.78 34.81
N ARG A 314 7.46 0.45 34.45
CA ARG A 314 8.43 0.78 33.40
C ARG A 314 9.26 1.99 33.82
N GLU A 315 10.46 2.13 33.29
CA GLU A 315 11.29 3.29 33.55
C GLU A 315 10.90 4.47 32.66
N LEU A 316 11.05 5.69 33.19
CA LEU A 316 10.84 6.91 32.40
C LEU A 316 11.83 6.98 31.25
N GLY A 317 11.32 7.28 30.05
CA GLY A 317 12.11 7.31 28.82
C GLY A 317 12.33 5.95 28.18
N GLU A 318 11.94 4.85 28.82
CA GLU A 318 12.04 3.50 28.24
C GLU A 318 11.29 3.42 26.91
N ARG A 319 11.91 2.78 25.92
CA ARG A 319 11.30 2.51 24.63
C ARG A 319 10.43 1.25 24.71
N VAL A 320 9.17 1.37 24.38
CA VAL A 320 8.19 0.29 24.46
C VAL A 320 7.80 -0.15 23.05
N LEU A 321 8.00 -1.42 22.73
CA LEU A 321 7.48 -2.02 21.51
C LEU A 321 5.95 -2.05 21.56
N LEU A 322 5.30 -1.39 20.59
CA LEU A 322 3.85 -1.32 20.49
C LEU A 322 3.30 -2.28 19.43
N MET A 323 3.97 -2.37 18.30
CA MET A 323 3.56 -3.25 17.20
C MET A 323 4.79 -3.91 16.56
N ASN A 324 4.77 -5.23 16.47
CA ASN A 324 5.73 -6.02 15.70
C ASN A 324 5.05 -6.92 14.66
N ASP A 325 3.72 -6.98 14.71
CA ASP A 325 2.89 -7.72 13.77
C ASP A 325 1.51 -7.05 13.66
N ALA A 326 1.27 -6.38 12.55
CA ALA A 326 0.03 -5.67 12.30
C ALA A 326 -1.22 -6.58 12.28
N ARG A 327 -1.06 -7.90 12.08
CA ARG A 327 -2.18 -8.85 12.13
C ARG A 327 -2.86 -8.89 13.50
N LYS A 328 -2.06 -8.79 14.58
CA LYS A 328 -2.58 -8.77 15.96
C LYS A 328 -3.45 -7.53 16.20
N THR A 329 -2.96 -6.38 15.76
CA THR A 329 -3.71 -5.11 15.86
C THR A 329 -4.96 -5.13 14.98
N ALA A 330 -4.84 -5.61 13.75
CA ALA A 330 -5.97 -5.74 12.82
C ALA A 330 -7.08 -6.62 13.39
N ALA A 331 -6.74 -7.83 13.87
CA ALA A 331 -7.68 -8.77 14.48
C ALA A 331 -8.37 -8.19 15.72
N ALA A 332 -7.60 -7.59 16.64
CA ALA A 332 -8.15 -6.98 17.85
C ALA A 332 -9.07 -5.78 17.56
N CYS A 333 -8.83 -5.06 16.46
CA CYS A 333 -9.60 -3.89 16.07
C CYS A 333 -10.72 -4.16 15.06
N GLY A 334 -10.84 -5.39 14.54
CA GLY A 334 -11.83 -5.75 13.53
C GLY A 334 -11.58 -5.06 12.20
N THR A 335 -10.30 -4.97 11.80
CA THR A 335 -9.88 -4.35 10.55
C THR A 335 -8.84 -5.21 9.84
N ILE A 336 -8.21 -4.69 8.79
CA ILE A 336 -7.23 -5.37 7.95
C ILE A 336 -5.81 -4.80 8.14
N VAL A 337 -4.81 -5.63 7.86
CA VAL A 337 -3.38 -5.27 7.99
C VAL A 337 -3.03 -3.99 7.21
N TYR A 338 -3.63 -3.78 6.04
CA TYR A 338 -3.41 -2.59 5.19
C TYR A 338 -3.72 -1.29 5.94
N GLU A 339 -4.89 -1.23 6.59
CA GLU A 339 -5.33 -0.04 7.34
C GLU A 339 -4.41 0.22 8.53
N VAL A 340 -3.99 -0.83 9.25
CA VAL A 340 -3.06 -0.70 10.37
C VAL A 340 -1.72 -0.13 9.92
N LEU A 341 -1.14 -0.65 8.85
CA LEU A 341 0.15 -0.20 8.34
C LEU A 341 0.10 1.26 7.89
N CYS A 342 -0.88 1.62 7.06
CA CYS A 342 -1.06 3.00 6.59
C CYS A 342 -1.30 3.96 7.77
N SER A 343 -2.17 3.60 8.73
CA SER A 343 -2.51 4.46 9.86
C SER A 343 -1.33 4.71 10.79
N VAL A 344 -0.57 3.67 11.13
CA VAL A 344 0.59 3.76 12.02
C VAL A 344 1.77 4.43 11.33
N GLY A 345 2.10 4.02 10.12
CA GLY A 345 3.28 4.48 9.40
C GLY A 345 3.22 5.93 8.96
N SER A 346 2.03 6.45 8.59
CA SER A 346 1.86 7.85 8.16
C SER A 346 2.04 8.86 9.30
N ARG A 347 1.96 8.43 10.56
CA ARG A 347 2.00 9.30 11.74
C ARG A 347 3.26 9.14 12.58
N ALA A 348 4.04 8.10 12.34
CA ALA A 348 5.29 7.82 13.03
C ALA A 348 6.47 8.57 12.40
N GLU A 349 7.46 8.90 13.20
CA GLU A 349 8.80 9.22 12.72
C GLU A 349 9.43 7.91 12.22
N ARG A 350 9.81 7.84 10.95
CA ARG A 350 10.39 6.64 10.36
C ARG A 350 11.89 6.61 10.55
N VAL A 351 12.40 5.47 10.97
CA VAL A 351 13.82 5.16 11.08
C VAL A 351 14.07 3.91 10.22
N TYR A 352 15.01 4.02 9.30
CA TYR A 352 15.28 2.95 8.34
C TYR A 352 16.49 2.14 8.75
N GLU A 353 16.30 0.80 8.74
CA GLU A 353 17.38 -0.19 8.91
C GLU A 353 17.73 -0.77 7.54
N SER A 354 19.01 -0.71 7.19
CA SER A 354 19.57 -1.21 5.93
C SER A 354 19.78 -2.73 5.92
#